data_88d87b9e0b6919f1556ea800a7171c68
#
_entry.id   88d87b9e0b6919f1556ea800a7171c68
#
_cell.length_a   1.000
_cell.length_b   1.000
_cell.length_c   1.000
_cell.angle_alpha   90.00
_cell.angle_beta   90.00
_cell.angle_gamma   90.00
#
_symmetry.space_group_name_H-M   'P 1'
#
loop_
_entity.id
_entity.type
_entity.pdbx_description
1 polymer ?
#
loop_
_entity_poly.entity_id
_entity_poly.type
_entity_poly.pdbx_seq_one_letter_code
_entity_poly.pdbx_strand_id
1 'polypeptide(L)'
;MNVFRVAVVTALFVAPVLSQQPSSYQERDFLTRVRRLTVEGRRAGEGYWSSDGKRLVFQSEREAGNPFYQIYVLDLGTGETTRVSTGLGKTTCAFFRPGTDEIEFASTHADPKSKQYQDEELAFRASGKERRYAWDYDPEMDIYAYNEKTKAMKRLTTARGYDAEGTYSPDGQWLVFTSMRDAYNRTLTEPEKKQLETDPSYFAEIYIMRADGSGQKRLTNAVGYDGGPFFTQDGKKIVWRRFDEKGLIADVWMMNPDGTDQRQITDFGSMSWAPYMHPSGQYIIFASNKLGFENFELFMVDPEGKKEPVRVTYSDGFDGLPVPSPDGKLLAWTSSRSGGAAGQLFLAQWNHEKALEAIRNAPPRKPNKK
;
A
#
# COMPACT_ATOMS: atom_id res chain seq x y z
N MET A 1 -69.87 -4.31 5.58
CA MET A 1 -68.57 -3.56 5.65
C MET A 1 -67.56 -4.53 6.19
N ASN A 2 -66.86 -5.23 5.29
CA ASN A 2 -65.80 -6.21 5.65
C ASN A 2 -64.47 -5.57 5.57
N VAL A 3 -63.75 -5.48 6.71
CA VAL A 3 -62.41 -4.95 6.82
C VAL A 3 -61.44 -6.13 6.68
N PHE A 4 -60.73 -6.22 5.53
CA PHE A 4 -59.64 -7.17 5.33
C PHE A 4 -58.40 -6.63 6.06
N ARG A 5 -57.90 -7.37 7.06
CA ARG A 5 -56.59 -7.16 7.68
C ARG A 5 -55.52 -7.89 6.84
N VAL A 6 -54.65 -7.14 6.20
CA VAL A 6 -53.48 -7.68 5.54
C VAL A 6 -52.39 -7.82 6.61
N ALA A 7 -52.00 -9.05 6.90
CA ALA A 7 -50.85 -9.34 7.75
C ALA A 7 -49.56 -9.27 6.89
N VAL A 8 -48.72 -8.28 7.14
CA VAL A 8 -47.36 -8.19 6.54
C VAL A 8 -46.45 -9.12 7.34
N VAL A 9 -46.07 -10.24 6.75
CA VAL A 9 -45.03 -11.13 7.30
C VAL A 9 -43.70 -10.60 6.84
N THR A 10 -42.95 -9.96 7.74
CA THR A 10 -41.58 -9.54 7.51
C THR A 10 -40.66 -10.76 7.70
N ALA A 11 -40.22 -11.37 6.61
CA ALA A 11 -39.22 -12.42 6.65
C ALA A 11 -37.87 -11.80 6.95
N LEU A 12 -37.37 -11.97 8.16
CA LEU A 12 -35.96 -11.69 8.53
C LEU A 12 -35.07 -12.73 7.84
N PHE A 13 -34.43 -12.33 6.77
CA PHE A 13 -33.31 -13.08 6.20
C PHE A 13 -32.10 -12.96 7.15
N VAL A 14 -31.93 -13.93 8.03
CA VAL A 14 -30.66 -14.13 8.74
C VAL A 14 -29.70 -14.79 7.74
N ALA A 15 -28.82 -13.99 7.17
CA ALA A 15 -27.71 -14.54 6.40
C ALA A 15 -26.87 -15.45 7.31
N PRO A 16 -26.49 -16.67 6.88
CA PRO A 16 -25.66 -17.53 7.69
C PRO A 16 -24.29 -16.83 7.85
N VAL A 17 -23.95 -16.45 9.08
CA VAL A 17 -22.59 -16.13 9.46
C VAL A 17 -21.80 -17.41 9.24
N LEU A 18 -21.04 -17.48 8.15
CA LEU A 18 -20.08 -18.53 7.90
C LEU A 18 -19.10 -18.52 9.09
N SER A 19 -19.28 -19.42 10.04
CA SER A 19 -18.33 -19.62 11.12
C SER A 19 -17.01 -20.05 10.49
N GLN A 20 -16.08 -19.12 10.40
CA GLN A 20 -14.69 -19.48 10.11
C GLN A 20 -14.23 -20.40 11.24
N GLN A 21 -13.73 -21.58 10.88
CA GLN A 21 -13.04 -22.38 11.88
C GLN A 21 -11.92 -21.50 12.46
N PRO A 22 -11.81 -21.37 13.78
CA PRO A 22 -10.76 -20.56 14.38
C PRO A 22 -9.43 -21.10 13.85
N SER A 23 -8.59 -20.20 13.31
CA SER A 23 -7.23 -20.57 12.93
C SER A 23 -6.57 -21.14 14.19
N SER A 24 -5.88 -22.27 14.08
CA SER A 24 -5.11 -22.85 15.20
C SER A 24 -3.97 -21.93 15.65
N TYR A 25 -3.68 -20.86 14.89
CA TYR A 25 -2.59 -19.92 15.09
C TYR A 25 -3.08 -18.61 15.71
N GLN A 26 -2.20 -17.97 16.48
CA GLN A 26 -2.38 -16.67 17.12
C GLN A 26 -1.26 -15.73 16.70
N GLU A 27 -1.44 -14.42 16.88
CA GLU A 27 -0.44 -13.40 16.54
C GLU A 27 0.94 -13.71 17.11
N ARG A 28 1.01 -14.13 18.38
CA ARG A 28 2.25 -14.46 19.08
C ARG A 28 3.04 -15.64 18.49
N ASP A 29 2.40 -16.44 17.63
CA ASP A 29 3.08 -17.53 16.93
C ASP A 29 3.97 -16.99 15.81
N PHE A 30 3.61 -15.85 15.24
CA PHE A 30 4.31 -15.17 14.15
C PHE A 30 5.10 -13.96 14.61
N LEU A 31 4.54 -13.15 15.52
CA LEU A 31 5.06 -11.87 15.95
C LEU A 31 5.44 -11.90 17.43
N THR A 32 6.71 -11.61 17.72
CA THR A 32 7.19 -11.43 19.09
C THR A 32 7.89 -10.08 19.24
N ARG A 33 7.99 -9.58 20.49
CA ARG A 33 8.60 -8.27 20.79
C ARG A 33 7.99 -7.15 19.94
N VAL A 34 6.68 -7.13 19.80
CA VAL A 34 5.95 -6.07 19.10
C VAL A 34 6.21 -4.74 19.80
N ARG A 35 6.67 -3.74 19.04
CA ARG A 35 6.95 -2.39 19.55
C ARG A 35 6.56 -1.34 18.53
N ARG A 36 6.07 -0.21 19.01
CA ARG A 36 5.83 0.99 18.23
C ARG A 36 7.16 1.69 17.96
N LEU A 37 7.42 2.06 16.69
CA LEU A 37 8.63 2.76 16.29
C LEU A 37 8.43 4.28 16.21
N THR A 38 7.27 4.75 15.76
CA THR A 38 6.98 6.17 15.59
C THR A 38 6.01 6.65 16.66
N VAL A 39 6.33 7.77 17.31
CA VAL A 39 5.54 8.37 18.40
C VAL A 39 5.19 9.82 18.11
N GLU A 40 5.89 10.47 17.20
CA GLU A 40 5.71 11.86 16.83
C GLU A 40 4.77 12.02 15.63
N GLY A 41 4.12 13.19 15.58
CA GLY A 41 3.22 13.55 14.50
C GLY A 41 1.83 12.92 14.64
N ARG A 42 0.94 13.36 13.78
CA ARG A 42 -0.45 12.91 13.74
C ARG A 42 -0.55 11.44 13.32
N ARG A 43 0.20 11.05 12.29
CA ARG A 43 0.27 9.69 11.75
C ARG A 43 1.60 9.45 11.05
N ALA A 44 1.99 8.18 11.00
CA ALA A 44 3.13 7.70 10.26
C ALA A 44 2.80 6.32 9.69
N GLY A 45 3.38 5.98 8.55
CA GLY A 45 3.14 4.69 7.93
C GLY A 45 4.04 4.45 6.73
N GLU A 46 3.82 3.32 6.07
CA GLU A 46 4.47 2.97 4.81
C GLU A 46 6.00 2.99 4.95
N GLY A 47 6.50 2.11 5.84
CA GLY A 47 7.93 2.03 6.16
C GLY A 47 8.64 0.96 5.36
N TYR A 48 9.69 1.33 4.61
CA TYR A 48 10.50 0.42 3.81
C TYR A 48 11.95 0.40 4.26
N TRP A 49 12.56 -0.78 4.20
CA TRP A 49 13.90 -1.03 4.70
C TRP A 49 15.00 -0.55 3.75
N SER A 50 16.08 -0.03 4.32
CA SER A 50 17.36 0.02 3.61
C SER A 50 17.90 -1.39 3.36
N SER A 51 18.71 -1.59 2.31
CA SER A 51 19.22 -2.91 1.94
C SER A 51 20.02 -3.61 3.03
N ASP A 52 20.65 -2.84 3.93
CA ASP A 52 21.41 -3.36 5.09
C ASP A 52 20.52 -3.63 6.33
N GLY A 53 19.22 -3.34 6.25
CA GLY A 53 18.25 -3.55 7.33
C GLY A 53 18.42 -2.64 8.54
N LYS A 54 19.21 -1.55 8.44
CA LYS A 54 19.50 -0.67 9.57
C LYS A 54 18.61 0.56 9.63
N ARG A 55 17.96 0.94 8.54
CA ARG A 55 17.14 2.13 8.43
C ARG A 55 15.79 1.82 7.82
N LEU A 56 14.81 2.66 8.13
CA LEU A 56 13.50 2.69 7.49
C LEU A 56 13.27 4.07 6.87
N VAL A 57 12.85 4.10 5.61
CA VAL A 57 12.24 5.28 5.02
C VAL A 57 10.73 5.18 5.20
N PHE A 58 10.06 6.27 5.57
CA PHE A 58 8.63 6.27 5.85
C PHE A 58 8.01 7.65 5.66
N GLN A 59 6.70 7.69 5.57
CA GLN A 59 5.93 8.92 5.52
C GLN A 59 5.30 9.27 6.86
N SER A 60 5.25 10.57 7.20
CA SER A 60 4.63 11.05 8.43
C SER A 60 4.06 12.46 8.29
N GLU A 61 2.91 12.71 8.92
CA GLU A 61 2.37 14.05 9.15
C GLU A 61 2.86 14.57 10.50
N ARG A 62 4.01 15.26 10.52
CA ARG A 62 4.60 15.82 11.75
C ARG A 62 5.08 17.27 11.60
N GLU A 63 4.97 17.86 10.42
CA GLU A 63 5.35 19.26 10.21
C GLU A 63 4.20 20.19 10.57
N ALA A 64 4.42 21.13 11.47
CA ALA A 64 3.39 22.08 11.89
C ALA A 64 2.86 22.95 10.73
N GLY A 65 3.71 23.30 9.78
CA GLY A 65 3.38 24.15 8.62
C GLY A 65 2.95 23.37 7.37
N ASN A 66 2.96 22.03 7.40
CA ASN A 66 2.53 21.19 6.29
C ASN A 66 1.61 20.08 6.78
N PRO A 67 0.32 20.09 6.44
CA PRO A 67 -0.65 19.09 6.89
C PRO A 67 -0.58 17.77 6.13
N PHE A 68 0.27 17.68 5.10
CA PHE A 68 0.44 16.48 4.29
C PHE A 68 1.62 15.63 4.78
N TYR A 69 1.68 14.39 4.34
CA TYR A 69 2.84 13.55 4.58
C TYR A 69 4.12 14.19 4.05
N GLN A 70 5.19 14.00 4.81
CA GLN A 70 6.57 14.23 4.40
C GLN A 70 7.36 12.95 4.60
N ILE A 71 8.49 12.82 3.89
CA ILE A 71 9.32 11.62 3.92
C ILE A 71 10.46 11.78 4.91
N TYR A 72 10.66 10.74 5.71
CA TYR A 72 11.68 10.66 6.76
C TYR A 72 12.47 9.36 6.67
N VAL A 73 13.69 9.39 7.14
CA VAL A 73 14.52 8.21 7.39
C VAL A 73 14.70 8.06 8.90
N LEU A 74 14.41 6.87 9.41
CA LEU A 74 14.68 6.45 10.80
C LEU A 74 15.89 5.54 10.82
N ASP A 75 16.94 5.89 11.55
CA ASP A 75 18.04 5.00 11.89
C ASP A 75 17.68 4.17 13.11
N LEU A 76 17.65 2.84 12.95
CA LEU A 76 17.19 1.92 14.00
C LEU A 76 18.24 1.71 15.11
N GLY A 77 19.49 2.05 14.86
CA GLY A 77 20.58 1.96 15.84
C GLY A 77 20.60 3.14 16.79
N THR A 78 20.41 4.36 16.25
CA THR A 78 20.45 5.61 17.03
C THR A 78 19.06 6.09 17.44
N GLY A 79 18.00 5.71 16.70
CA GLY A 79 16.66 6.25 16.84
C GLY A 79 16.49 7.63 16.19
N GLU A 80 17.52 8.16 15.53
CA GLU A 80 17.46 9.45 14.85
C GLU A 80 16.49 9.39 13.66
N THR A 81 15.68 10.45 13.52
CA THR A 81 14.75 10.61 12.41
C THR A 81 15.05 11.89 11.65
N THR A 82 15.38 11.76 10.35
CA THR A 82 15.75 12.87 9.48
C THR A 82 14.77 13.01 8.32
N ARG A 83 14.25 14.24 8.08
CA ARG A 83 13.42 14.52 6.91
C ARG A 83 14.28 14.58 5.65
N VAL A 84 13.83 13.92 4.57
CA VAL A 84 14.48 13.91 3.24
C VAL A 84 13.68 14.64 2.17
N SER A 85 12.38 14.78 2.35
CA SER A 85 11.54 15.61 1.45
C SER A 85 11.67 17.09 1.73
N THR A 86 11.20 17.92 0.79
CA THR A 86 11.39 19.38 0.84
C THR A 86 10.66 20.09 1.97
N GLY A 87 9.60 19.51 2.51
CA GLY A 87 8.67 20.15 3.44
C GLY A 87 7.55 20.95 2.76
N LEU A 88 7.54 20.96 1.42
CA LEU A 88 6.54 21.65 0.59
C LEU A 88 5.69 20.61 -0.15
N GLY A 89 4.38 20.88 -0.23
CA GLY A 89 3.43 20.05 -0.96
C GLY A 89 3.17 18.70 -0.28
N LYS A 90 2.55 17.81 -1.06
CA LYS A 90 2.26 16.43 -0.68
C LYS A 90 3.43 15.54 -1.05
N THR A 91 3.77 14.57 -0.21
CA THR A 91 4.73 13.52 -0.54
C THR A 91 4.23 12.17 -0.09
N THR A 92 4.66 11.09 -0.76
CA THR A 92 4.23 9.73 -0.43
C THR A 92 5.21 8.69 -0.98
N CYS A 93 5.09 7.44 -0.52
CA CYS A 93 5.60 6.22 -1.13
C CYS A 93 7.10 6.29 -1.48
N ALA A 94 7.93 6.43 -0.45
CA ALA A 94 9.38 6.50 -0.65
C ALA A 94 10.04 5.12 -0.58
N PHE A 95 11.12 4.92 -1.34
CA PHE A 95 11.87 3.66 -1.33
C PHE A 95 13.38 3.91 -1.48
N PHE A 96 14.21 3.14 -0.75
CA PHE A 96 15.66 3.18 -0.93
C PHE A 96 16.08 2.53 -2.25
N ARG A 97 16.97 3.16 -2.99
CA ARG A 97 17.63 2.52 -4.14
C ARG A 97 18.74 1.61 -3.66
N PRO A 98 18.65 0.29 -3.88
CA PRO A 98 19.67 -0.67 -3.43
C PRO A 98 21.06 -0.32 -3.92
N GLY A 99 22.05 -0.43 -3.02
CA GLY A 99 23.46 -0.22 -3.34
C GLY A 99 23.88 1.23 -3.57
N THR A 100 23.02 2.20 -3.26
CA THR A 100 23.28 3.64 -3.45
C THR A 100 22.88 4.45 -2.22
N ASP A 101 23.12 5.78 -2.29
CA ASP A 101 22.62 6.74 -1.30
C ASP A 101 21.33 7.47 -1.79
N GLU A 102 20.64 6.90 -2.76
CA GLU A 102 19.43 7.49 -3.32
C GLU A 102 18.17 6.94 -2.66
N ILE A 103 17.22 7.83 -2.44
CA ILE A 103 15.84 7.55 -2.02
C ILE A 103 14.93 8.14 -3.07
N GLU A 104 14.03 7.34 -3.63
CA GLU A 104 12.94 7.87 -4.42
C GLU A 104 11.73 8.17 -3.55
N PHE A 105 10.91 9.13 -3.98
CA PHE A 105 9.59 9.42 -3.43
C PHE A 105 8.74 10.21 -4.41
N ALA A 106 7.43 10.10 -4.28
CA ALA A 106 6.49 10.90 -5.03
C ALA A 106 6.21 12.24 -4.31
N SER A 107 6.08 13.33 -5.08
CA SER A 107 5.87 14.67 -4.50
C SER A 107 5.24 15.66 -5.48
N THR A 108 4.43 16.58 -4.93
CA THR A 108 3.89 17.73 -5.64
C THR A 108 4.67 19.03 -5.38
N HIS A 109 5.85 18.97 -4.75
CA HIS A 109 6.57 20.18 -4.34
C HIS A 109 6.94 21.14 -5.48
N ALA A 110 6.96 20.65 -6.73
CA ALA A 110 7.22 21.46 -7.91
C ALA A 110 5.94 22.14 -8.48
N ASP A 111 4.75 21.77 -8.01
CA ASP A 111 3.51 22.47 -8.37
C ASP A 111 3.51 23.87 -7.74
N PRO A 112 3.36 24.96 -8.56
CA PRO A 112 3.27 26.31 -8.04
C PRO A 112 2.17 26.55 -7.02
N LYS A 113 1.14 25.70 -6.98
CA LYS A 113 0.02 25.77 -6.04
C LYS A 113 0.23 24.97 -4.75
N SER A 114 1.32 24.25 -4.60
CA SER A 114 1.57 23.39 -3.43
C SER A 114 1.41 24.13 -2.10
N LYS A 115 1.94 25.35 -2.01
CA LYS A 115 1.79 26.16 -0.79
C LYS A 115 0.34 26.59 -0.56
N GLN A 116 -0.37 26.95 -1.60
CA GLN A 116 -1.79 27.30 -1.52
C GLN A 116 -2.61 26.12 -0.97
N TYR A 117 -2.41 24.91 -1.50
CA TYR A 117 -3.10 23.70 -1.03
C TYR A 117 -2.76 23.35 0.42
N GLN A 118 -1.52 23.58 0.86
CA GLN A 118 -1.16 23.43 2.27
C GLN A 118 -1.98 24.39 3.17
N ASP A 119 -2.06 25.65 2.81
CA ASP A 119 -2.76 26.69 3.58
C ASP A 119 -4.27 26.44 3.62
N GLU A 120 -4.87 26.02 2.49
CA GLU A 120 -6.28 25.64 2.39
C GLU A 120 -6.59 24.43 3.29
N GLU A 121 -5.74 23.40 3.30
CA GLU A 121 -5.92 22.24 4.17
C GLU A 121 -5.76 22.59 5.66
N LEU A 122 -4.78 23.41 6.02
CA LEU A 122 -4.62 23.91 7.40
C LEU A 122 -5.84 24.71 7.84
N ALA A 123 -6.36 25.60 6.99
CA ALA A 123 -7.57 26.38 7.27
C ALA A 123 -8.81 25.47 7.40
N PHE A 124 -8.93 24.46 6.53
CA PHE A 124 -10.01 23.47 6.64
C PHE A 124 -9.94 22.70 7.98
N ARG A 125 -8.79 22.20 8.38
CA ARG A 125 -8.61 21.53 9.69
C ARG A 125 -8.91 22.45 10.87
N ALA A 126 -8.49 23.70 10.80
CA ALA A 126 -8.77 24.71 11.85
C ALA A 126 -10.24 25.05 11.97
N SER A 127 -11.03 24.89 10.90
CA SER A 127 -12.49 25.16 10.90
C SER A 127 -13.30 24.13 11.68
N GLY A 128 -12.72 23.01 12.12
CA GLY A 128 -13.41 21.92 12.79
C GLY A 128 -14.38 21.13 11.90
N LYS A 129 -14.43 21.39 10.60
CA LYS A 129 -15.23 20.62 9.66
C LYS A 129 -14.57 19.25 9.42
N GLU A 130 -15.39 18.25 9.25
CA GLU A 130 -14.96 16.89 8.91
C GLU A 130 -15.25 16.58 7.45
N ARG A 131 -14.40 15.79 6.84
CA ARG A 131 -14.66 15.15 5.55
C ARG A 131 -14.27 13.69 5.62
N ARG A 132 -14.95 12.85 4.83
CA ARG A 132 -14.58 11.46 4.70
C ARG A 132 -13.14 11.38 4.17
N TYR A 133 -12.35 10.51 4.78
CA TYR A 133 -11.01 10.21 4.28
C TYR A 133 -11.09 9.65 2.85
N ALA A 134 -10.31 10.19 1.94
CA ALA A 134 -10.06 9.66 0.62
C ALA A 134 -8.57 9.86 0.29
N TRP A 135 -8.00 8.94 -0.47
CA TRP A 135 -6.64 9.14 -0.99
C TRP A 135 -6.68 10.25 -2.05
N ASP A 136 -5.67 11.08 -2.05
CA ASP A 136 -5.57 12.25 -2.94
C ASP A 136 -4.67 11.89 -4.13
N TYR A 137 -5.29 11.56 -5.25
CA TYR A 137 -4.61 11.27 -6.52
C TYR A 137 -4.29 12.57 -7.28
N ASP A 138 -3.38 13.36 -6.73
CA ASP A 138 -3.00 14.67 -7.30
C ASP A 138 -2.31 14.49 -8.67
N PRO A 139 -2.84 15.09 -9.76
CA PRO A 139 -2.28 14.94 -11.10
C PRO A 139 -0.91 15.62 -11.30
N GLU A 140 -0.47 16.43 -10.36
CA GLU A 140 0.87 17.06 -10.36
C GLU A 140 1.89 16.28 -9.48
N MET A 141 1.52 15.04 -9.07
CA MET A 141 2.41 14.16 -8.33
C MET A 141 3.40 13.49 -9.27
N ASP A 142 4.69 13.71 -9.03
CA ASP A 142 5.80 13.12 -9.76
C ASP A 142 6.79 12.39 -8.85
N ILE A 143 7.54 11.46 -9.43
CA ILE A 143 8.60 10.72 -8.74
C ILE A 143 9.91 11.48 -8.82
N TYR A 144 10.59 11.60 -7.69
CA TYR A 144 11.90 12.23 -7.52
C TYR A 144 12.90 11.24 -6.91
N ALA A 145 14.16 11.32 -7.33
CA ALA A 145 15.29 10.68 -6.65
C ALA A 145 16.08 11.73 -5.88
N TYR A 146 16.26 11.51 -4.58
CA TYR A 146 17.04 12.34 -3.68
C TYR A 146 18.31 11.60 -3.24
N ASN A 147 19.45 12.22 -3.39
CA ASN A 147 20.73 11.66 -2.93
C ASN A 147 21.07 12.20 -1.53
N GLU A 148 21.15 11.33 -0.54
CA GLU A 148 21.38 11.71 0.87
C GLU A 148 22.75 12.37 1.10
N LYS A 149 23.79 12.01 0.34
CA LYS A 149 25.14 12.58 0.49
C LYS A 149 25.27 13.94 -0.18
N THR A 150 24.86 14.05 -1.43
CA THR A 150 25.03 15.28 -2.21
C THR A 150 23.89 16.28 -2.02
N LYS A 151 22.78 15.85 -1.41
CA LYS A 151 21.51 16.60 -1.26
C LYS A 151 20.89 16.98 -2.61
N ALA A 152 21.35 16.40 -3.70
CA ALA A 152 20.80 16.62 -5.02
C ALA A 152 19.43 15.89 -5.16
N MET A 153 18.50 16.55 -5.84
CA MET A 153 17.20 16.00 -6.18
C MET A 153 17.01 16.02 -7.69
N LYS A 154 16.57 14.91 -8.25
CA LYS A 154 16.30 14.75 -9.68
C LYS A 154 14.85 14.33 -9.87
N ARG A 155 14.10 15.03 -10.72
CA ARG A 155 12.75 14.64 -11.15
C ARG A 155 12.86 13.51 -12.17
N LEU A 156 12.19 12.37 -11.94
CA LEU A 156 12.24 11.18 -12.79
C LEU A 156 11.03 11.09 -13.73
N THR A 157 9.86 11.61 -13.32
CA THR A 157 8.66 11.68 -14.14
C THR A 157 8.20 13.12 -14.32
N THR A 158 7.50 13.41 -15.43
CA THR A 158 7.02 14.76 -15.78
C THR A 158 5.69 14.71 -16.53
N ALA A 159 5.14 13.53 -16.76
CA ALA A 159 3.86 13.38 -17.41
C ALA A 159 2.75 13.76 -16.42
N ARG A 160 1.79 14.56 -16.87
CA ARG A 160 0.64 14.88 -16.03
C ARG A 160 -0.14 13.62 -15.69
N GLY A 161 -0.49 13.46 -14.42
CA GLY A 161 -1.14 12.32 -13.83
C GLY A 161 -0.45 11.94 -12.52
N TYR A 162 -1.15 11.22 -11.65
CA TYR A 162 -0.57 10.74 -10.41
C TYR A 162 0.52 9.70 -10.72
N ASP A 163 1.79 10.05 -10.56
CA ASP A 163 2.94 9.16 -10.64
C ASP A 163 3.49 8.93 -9.24
N ALA A 164 3.31 7.74 -8.67
CA ALA A 164 3.70 7.42 -7.30
C ALA A 164 3.86 5.90 -7.07
N GLU A 165 4.00 5.51 -5.80
CA GLU A 165 4.12 4.12 -5.39
C GLU A 165 5.31 3.41 -6.05
N GLY A 166 6.41 4.15 -6.18
CA GLY A 166 7.63 3.69 -6.81
C GLY A 166 8.39 2.68 -5.94
N THR A 167 8.97 1.65 -6.56
CA THR A 167 9.90 0.75 -5.89
C THR A 167 10.99 0.28 -6.84
N TYR A 168 12.23 0.23 -6.34
CA TYR A 168 13.35 -0.22 -7.14
C TYR A 168 13.44 -1.74 -7.23
N SER A 169 13.97 -2.23 -8.35
CA SER A 169 14.44 -3.61 -8.47
C SER A 169 15.60 -3.89 -7.50
N PRO A 170 15.82 -5.16 -7.08
CA PRO A 170 16.88 -5.51 -6.15
C PRO A 170 18.30 -5.13 -6.60
N ASP A 171 18.54 -5.03 -7.91
CA ASP A 171 19.79 -4.56 -8.51
C ASP A 171 19.87 -3.03 -8.64
N GLY A 172 18.82 -2.30 -8.26
CA GLY A 172 18.74 -0.84 -8.32
C GLY A 172 18.72 -0.25 -9.73
N GLN A 173 18.51 -1.06 -10.79
CA GLN A 173 18.58 -0.60 -12.19
C GLN A 173 17.22 -0.17 -12.74
N TRP A 174 16.13 -0.70 -12.19
CA TRP A 174 14.78 -0.44 -12.63
C TRP A 174 13.94 0.12 -11.49
N LEU A 175 12.91 0.88 -11.84
CA LEU A 175 11.89 1.37 -10.94
C LEU A 175 10.52 1.04 -11.53
N VAL A 176 9.67 0.37 -10.74
CA VAL A 176 8.29 0.09 -11.09
C VAL A 176 7.39 1.01 -10.27
N PHE A 177 6.31 1.55 -10.87
CA PHE A 177 5.49 2.56 -10.23
C PHE A 177 4.05 2.56 -10.75
N THR A 178 3.16 3.21 -10.04
CA THR A 178 1.77 3.45 -10.45
C THR A 178 1.66 4.78 -11.17
N SER A 179 0.89 4.83 -12.28
CA SER A 179 0.65 6.05 -13.03
C SER A 179 -0.76 6.15 -13.57
N MET A 180 -1.35 7.34 -13.50
CA MET A 180 -2.65 7.68 -14.09
C MET A 180 -2.50 8.56 -15.34
N ARG A 181 -1.28 8.70 -15.89
CA ARG A 181 -0.97 9.60 -17.00
C ARG A 181 -1.81 9.39 -18.25
N ASP A 182 -2.28 8.18 -18.50
CA ASP A 182 -3.12 7.88 -19.68
C ASP A 182 -4.45 8.63 -19.66
N ALA A 183 -5.00 8.94 -18.48
CA ALA A 183 -6.19 9.76 -18.36
C ALA A 183 -5.98 11.21 -18.81
N TYR A 184 -4.73 11.68 -18.84
CA TYR A 184 -4.37 13.07 -19.17
C TYR A 184 -3.68 13.21 -20.53
N ASN A 185 -3.18 12.11 -21.10
CA ASN A 185 -2.37 12.14 -22.34
C ASN A 185 -3.14 11.67 -23.59
N ARG A 186 -4.43 11.37 -23.47
CA ARG A 186 -5.32 11.01 -24.58
C ARG A 186 -6.67 11.71 -24.47
N THR A 187 -7.42 11.71 -25.55
CA THR A 187 -8.82 12.15 -25.53
C THR A 187 -9.68 11.09 -24.83
N LEU A 188 -10.36 11.48 -23.76
CA LEU A 188 -11.32 10.66 -23.05
C LEU A 188 -12.71 10.76 -23.68
N THR A 189 -13.46 9.66 -23.67
CA THR A 189 -14.90 9.64 -23.94
C THR A 189 -15.67 10.32 -22.82
N GLU A 190 -16.92 10.71 -23.04
CA GLU A 190 -17.73 11.35 -21.98
C GLU A 190 -17.93 10.46 -20.74
N PRO A 191 -18.15 9.13 -20.84
CA PRO A 191 -18.16 8.26 -19.67
C PRO A 191 -16.83 8.26 -18.92
N GLU A 192 -15.69 8.22 -19.62
CA GLU A 192 -14.36 8.26 -18.98
C GLU A 192 -14.06 9.58 -18.29
N LYS A 193 -14.49 10.71 -18.86
CA LYS A 193 -14.36 12.01 -18.18
C LYS A 193 -15.11 12.05 -16.87
N LYS A 194 -16.35 11.54 -16.87
CA LYS A 194 -17.15 11.43 -15.65
C LYS A 194 -16.53 10.47 -14.63
N GLN A 195 -15.92 9.37 -15.12
CA GLN A 195 -15.21 8.42 -14.26
C GLN A 195 -13.98 9.08 -13.62
N LEU A 196 -13.19 9.83 -14.39
CA LEU A 196 -12.03 10.57 -13.89
C LEU A 196 -12.40 11.59 -12.79
N GLU A 197 -13.55 12.28 -12.95
CA GLU A 197 -14.06 13.21 -11.94
C GLU A 197 -14.54 12.49 -10.66
N THR A 198 -15.09 11.28 -10.80
CA THR A 198 -15.67 10.52 -9.69
C THR A 198 -14.61 9.73 -8.92
N ASP A 199 -13.74 9.05 -9.65
CA ASP A 199 -12.68 8.20 -9.13
C ASP A 199 -11.49 8.15 -10.10
N PRO A 200 -10.49 9.02 -9.93
CA PRO A 200 -9.29 9.02 -10.77
C PRO A 200 -8.51 7.69 -10.75
N SER A 201 -8.61 6.93 -9.65
CA SER A 201 -7.86 5.68 -9.49
C SER A 201 -8.22 4.61 -10.52
N TYR A 202 -9.40 4.69 -11.10
CA TYR A 202 -9.83 3.85 -12.21
C TYR A 202 -8.85 3.78 -13.40
N PHE A 203 -8.02 4.82 -13.58
CA PHE A 203 -7.04 4.93 -14.66
C PHE A 203 -5.61 4.57 -14.23
N ALA A 204 -5.44 4.06 -13.02
CA ALA A 204 -4.14 3.70 -12.49
C ALA A 204 -3.62 2.40 -13.09
N GLU A 205 -2.39 2.45 -13.61
CA GLU A 205 -1.71 1.33 -14.23
C GLU A 205 -0.27 1.22 -13.74
N ILE A 206 0.30 0.02 -13.81
CA ILE A 206 1.70 -0.19 -13.49
C ILE A 206 2.59 0.18 -14.67
N TYR A 207 3.61 0.96 -14.40
CA TYR A 207 4.68 1.33 -15.32
C TYR A 207 6.03 0.87 -14.79
N ILE A 208 6.99 0.72 -15.69
CA ILE A 208 8.40 0.47 -15.37
C ILE A 208 9.28 1.49 -16.11
N MET A 209 10.38 1.88 -15.49
CA MET A 209 11.41 2.73 -16.08
C MET A 209 12.81 2.33 -15.59
N ARG A 210 13.84 2.83 -16.27
CA ARG A 210 15.20 2.77 -15.70
C ARG A 210 15.30 3.68 -14.48
N ALA A 211 16.23 3.40 -13.58
CA ALA A 211 16.43 4.18 -12.36
C ALA A 211 16.78 5.66 -12.62
N ASP A 212 17.22 6.00 -13.83
CA ASP A 212 17.47 7.38 -14.26
C ASP A 212 16.24 8.13 -14.79
N GLY A 213 15.06 7.47 -14.82
CA GLY A 213 13.79 7.99 -15.34
C GLY A 213 13.56 7.73 -16.83
N SER A 214 14.52 7.13 -17.55
CA SER A 214 14.39 6.85 -18.98
C SER A 214 13.65 5.53 -19.25
N GLY A 215 13.17 5.35 -20.50
CA GLY A 215 12.59 4.08 -20.97
C GLY A 215 11.27 3.72 -20.29
N GLN A 216 10.44 4.69 -19.96
CA GLN A 216 9.14 4.49 -19.32
C GLN A 216 8.22 3.64 -20.21
N LYS A 217 7.69 2.55 -19.64
CA LYS A 217 6.82 1.61 -20.33
C LYS A 217 5.68 1.17 -19.43
N ARG A 218 4.44 1.15 -19.96
CA ARG A 218 3.25 0.60 -19.29
C ARG A 218 3.31 -0.94 -19.29
N LEU A 219 2.99 -1.56 -18.16
CA LEU A 219 2.98 -3.02 -17.98
C LEU A 219 1.58 -3.61 -17.86
N THR A 220 0.62 -2.88 -17.34
CA THR A 220 -0.77 -3.34 -17.17
C THR A 220 -1.73 -2.54 -18.03
N ASN A 221 -2.90 -3.14 -18.32
CA ASN A 221 -3.94 -2.54 -19.14
C ASN A 221 -5.30 -3.14 -18.73
N ALA A 222 -5.65 -3.01 -17.47
CA ALA A 222 -6.91 -3.52 -16.94
C ALA A 222 -7.80 -2.36 -16.50
N VAL A 223 -9.10 -2.62 -16.44
CA VAL A 223 -10.04 -1.70 -15.87
C VAL A 223 -9.92 -1.78 -14.34
N GLY A 224 -9.91 -0.63 -13.69
CA GLY A 224 -9.74 -0.52 -12.24
C GLY A 224 -8.31 -0.14 -11.85
N TYR A 225 -8.08 0.01 -10.55
CA TYR A 225 -6.82 0.47 -10.03
C TYR A 225 -5.79 -0.66 -9.94
N ASP A 226 -4.72 -0.58 -10.74
CA ASP A 226 -3.49 -1.35 -10.58
C ASP A 226 -2.45 -0.49 -9.86
N GLY A 227 -2.01 -0.90 -8.66
CA GLY A 227 -1.08 -0.07 -7.89
C GLY A 227 -0.27 -0.81 -6.83
N GLY A 228 0.69 -0.08 -6.24
CA GLY A 228 1.61 -0.56 -5.22
C GLY A 228 2.46 -1.74 -5.68
N PRO A 229 3.20 -1.61 -6.79
CA PRO A 229 4.01 -2.69 -7.31
C PRO A 229 5.33 -2.85 -6.53
N PHE A 230 5.72 -4.10 -6.26
CA PHE A 230 7.00 -4.45 -5.65
C PHE A 230 7.67 -5.56 -6.43
N PHE A 231 8.97 -5.43 -6.67
CA PHE A 231 9.78 -6.55 -7.13
C PHE A 231 9.92 -7.62 -6.04
N THR A 232 9.94 -8.88 -6.44
CA THR A 232 10.44 -9.94 -5.57
C THR A 232 11.94 -9.78 -5.31
N GLN A 233 12.44 -10.34 -4.20
CA GLN A 233 13.85 -10.19 -3.81
C GLN A 233 14.84 -10.75 -4.85
N ASP A 234 14.43 -11.69 -5.67
CA ASP A 234 15.23 -12.23 -6.78
C ASP A 234 15.05 -11.44 -8.10
N GLY A 235 14.24 -10.40 -8.10
CA GLY A 235 13.95 -9.54 -9.24
C GLY A 235 13.15 -10.18 -10.38
N LYS A 236 12.67 -11.43 -10.20
CA LYS A 236 12.05 -12.20 -11.29
C LYS A 236 10.57 -11.95 -11.45
N LYS A 237 9.91 -11.40 -10.44
CA LYS A 237 8.48 -11.11 -10.46
C LYS A 237 8.21 -9.72 -9.88
N ILE A 238 7.03 -9.19 -10.21
CA ILE A 238 6.42 -8.01 -9.62
C ILE A 238 5.11 -8.46 -9.00
N VAL A 239 4.85 -8.10 -7.73
CA VAL A 239 3.58 -8.27 -7.04
C VAL A 239 2.91 -6.92 -6.89
N TRP A 240 1.60 -6.86 -7.06
CA TRP A 240 0.82 -5.63 -6.93
C TRP A 240 -0.61 -5.93 -6.48
N ARG A 241 -1.40 -4.89 -6.20
CA ARG A 241 -2.85 -4.99 -5.99
C ARG A 241 -3.61 -4.52 -7.22
N ARG A 242 -4.65 -5.24 -7.59
CA ARG A 242 -5.63 -4.85 -8.60
C ARG A 242 -7.01 -4.76 -7.99
N PHE A 243 -7.64 -3.60 -8.13
CA PHE A 243 -9.04 -3.41 -7.76
C PHE A 243 -9.97 -3.78 -8.91
N ASP A 244 -11.18 -4.20 -8.55
CA ASP A 244 -12.25 -4.34 -9.50
C ASP A 244 -12.71 -2.96 -10.04
N GLU A 245 -13.50 -2.96 -11.09
CA GLU A 245 -14.03 -1.73 -11.73
C GLU A 245 -14.79 -0.82 -10.76
N LYS A 246 -15.33 -1.36 -9.68
CA LYS A 246 -16.09 -0.62 -8.67
C LYS A 246 -15.24 -0.10 -7.51
N GLY A 247 -13.97 -0.47 -7.45
CA GLY A 247 -13.06 -0.09 -6.37
C GLY A 247 -13.41 -0.71 -5.00
N LEU A 248 -14.19 -1.81 -4.97
CA LEU A 248 -14.67 -2.43 -3.73
C LEU A 248 -13.93 -3.70 -3.36
N ILE A 249 -13.42 -4.43 -4.34
CA ILE A 249 -12.67 -5.67 -4.16
C ILE A 249 -11.28 -5.46 -4.74
N ALA A 250 -10.27 -5.87 -4.00
CA ALA A 250 -8.90 -5.86 -4.47
C ALA A 250 -8.27 -7.22 -4.27
N ASP A 251 -7.47 -7.65 -5.24
CA ASP A 251 -6.72 -8.88 -5.17
C ASP A 251 -5.23 -8.65 -5.39
N VAL A 252 -4.43 -9.52 -4.78
CA VAL A 252 -3.00 -9.62 -5.04
C VAL A 252 -2.78 -10.31 -6.38
N TRP A 253 -1.97 -9.69 -7.20
CA TRP A 253 -1.55 -10.19 -8.52
C TRP A 253 -0.03 -10.29 -8.61
N MET A 254 0.46 -11.08 -9.56
CA MET A 254 1.87 -11.26 -9.86
C MET A 254 2.10 -11.34 -11.36
N MET A 255 3.23 -10.77 -11.84
CA MET A 255 3.66 -10.82 -13.25
C MET A 255 5.18 -10.91 -13.39
N ASN A 256 5.65 -11.17 -14.61
CA ASN A 256 7.04 -10.95 -14.97
C ASN A 256 7.37 -9.45 -15.07
N PRO A 257 8.65 -9.03 -14.93
CA PRO A 257 9.03 -7.62 -15.03
C PRO A 257 8.76 -6.98 -16.40
N ASP A 258 8.58 -7.76 -17.44
CA ASP A 258 8.20 -7.29 -18.79
C ASP A 258 6.70 -7.08 -18.99
N GLY A 259 5.87 -7.40 -17.98
CA GLY A 259 4.41 -7.31 -17.97
C GLY A 259 3.69 -8.59 -18.42
N THR A 260 4.41 -9.65 -18.75
CA THR A 260 3.84 -10.96 -19.12
C THR A 260 3.49 -11.82 -17.91
N ASP A 261 2.77 -12.92 -18.10
CA ASP A 261 2.39 -13.91 -17.08
C ASP A 261 1.64 -13.27 -15.90
N GLN A 262 0.69 -12.35 -16.17
CA GLN A 262 -0.15 -11.75 -15.15
C GLN A 262 -1.10 -12.80 -14.57
N ARG A 263 -1.04 -13.02 -13.26
CA ARG A 263 -1.90 -14.00 -12.59
C ARG A 263 -2.40 -13.50 -11.24
N GLN A 264 -3.63 -13.84 -10.93
CA GLN A 264 -4.28 -13.53 -9.67
C GLN A 264 -3.82 -14.52 -8.58
N ILE A 265 -3.42 -14.00 -7.42
CA ILE A 265 -2.96 -14.80 -6.28
C ILE A 265 -4.07 -14.95 -5.23
N THR A 266 -4.88 -13.92 -5.00
CA THR A 266 -6.00 -13.94 -4.05
C THR A 266 -7.33 -13.78 -4.78
N ASP A 267 -8.43 -14.24 -4.20
CA ASP A 267 -9.80 -14.07 -4.69
C ASP A 267 -10.80 -14.16 -3.53
N PHE A 268 -10.56 -13.41 -2.46
CA PHE A 268 -11.34 -13.56 -1.22
C PHE A 268 -12.67 -12.78 -1.21
N GLY A 269 -12.99 -12.04 -2.28
CA GLY A 269 -14.18 -11.20 -2.36
C GLY A 269 -14.14 -10.01 -1.38
N SER A 270 -12.94 -9.58 -1.00
CA SER A 270 -12.65 -8.46 -0.10
C SER A 270 -11.42 -7.71 -0.61
N MET A 271 -11.03 -6.63 0.04
CA MET A 271 -9.77 -5.97 -0.29
C MET A 271 -8.60 -6.80 0.21
N SER A 272 -7.74 -7.28 -0.70
CA SER A 272 -6.41 -7.81 -0.43
C SER A 272 -5.41 -6.80 -0.95
N TRP A 273 -4.68 -6.13 -0.05
CA TRP A 273 -4.00 -4.88 -0.32
C TRP A 273 -2.57 -4.88 0.22
N ALA A 274 -1.69 -4.00 -0.34
CA ALA A 274 -0.30 -3.82 0.05
C ALA A 274 0.48 -5.14 0.16
N PRO A 275 0.55 -5.97 -0.90
CA PRO A 275 1.28 -7.22 -0.87
C PRO A 275 2.78 -6.99 -0.86
N TYR A 276 3.51 -7.79 -0.08
CA TYR A 276 4.96 -7.83 -0.11
C TYR A 276 5.46 -9.27 -0.06
N MET A 277 6.33 -9.65 -0.99
CA MET A 277 6.93 -10.98 -0.99
C MET A 277 7.97 -11.08 0.14
N HIS A 278 7.86 -12.08 1.00
CA HIS A 278 8.90 -12.37 1.98
C HIS A 278 10.23 -12.68 1.27
N PRO A 279 11.40 -12.22 1.80
CA PRO A 279 12.71 -12.40 1.13
C PRO A 279 13.06 -13.84 0.76
N SER A 280 12.50 -14.84 1.46
CA SER A 280 12.64 -16.24 1.09
C SER A 280 11.97 -16.65 -0.22
N GLY A 281 11.08 -15.79 -0.78
CA GLY A 281 10.28 -16.11 -1.95
C GLY A 281 9.15 -17.14 -1.74
N GLN A 282 8.94 -17.58 -0.49
CA GLN A 282 8.06 -18.71 -0.20
C GLN A 282 6.61 -18.33 0.16
N TYR A 283 6.33 -17.05 0.43
CA TYR A 283 4.99 -16.53 0.69
C TYR A 283 4.94 -15.01 0.52
N ILE A 284 3.72 -14.52 0.32
CA ILE A 284 3.38 -13.11 0.27
C ILE A 284 2.66 -12.74 1.56
N ILE A 285 3.05 -11.62 2.19
CA ILE A 285 2.33 -11.00 3.30
C ILE A 285 1.55 -9.81 2.73
N PHE A 286 0.30 -9.63 3.14
CA PHE A 286 -0.57 -8.57 2.65
C PHE A 286 -1.60 -8.18 3.71
N ALA A 287 -2.26 -7.05 3.54
CA ALA A 287 -3.38 -6.62 4.37
C ALA A 287 -4.72 -7.01 3.73
N SER A 288 -5.72 -7.36 4.54
CA SER A 288 -7.07 -7.61 4.03
C SER A 288 -8.14 -7.24 5.06
N ASN A 289 -9.26 -6.69 4.56
CA ASN A 289 -10.45 -6.44 5.35
C ASN A 289 -11.47 -7.59 5.28
N LYS A 290 -11.01 -8.81 5.03
CA LYS A 290 -11.83 -10.03 4.95
C LYS A 290 -12.73 -10.26 6.18
N LEU A 291 -12.32 -9.75 7.33
CA LEU A 291 -13.01 -9.94 8.61
C LEU A 291 -13.96 -8.79 8.99
N GLY A 292 -14.06 -7.76 8.16
CA GLY A 292 -14.91 -6.59 8.36
C GLY A 292 -14.39 -5.39 7.59
N PHE A 293 -15.29 -4.58 7.02
CA PHE A 293 -14.92 -3.52 6.08
C PHE A 293 -13.90 -2.52 6.66
N GLU A 294 -14.00 -2.20 7.94
CA GLU A 294 -13.10 -1.24 8.62
C GLU A 294 -11.97 -1.94 9.39
N ASN A 295 -11.91 -3.29 9.39
CA ASN A 295 -10.91 -4.06 10.11
C ASN A 295 -9.92 -4.70 9.15
N PHE A 296 -8.78 -4.05 8.95
CA PHE A 296 -7.68 -4.58 8.17
C PHE A 296 -6.71 -5.34 9.06
N GLU A 297 -6.41 -6.56 8.66
CA GLU A 297 -5.47 -7.45 9.32
C GLU A 297 -4.40 -7.92 8.34
N LEU A 298 -3.24 -8.31 8.83
CA LEU A 298 -2.22 -8.95 8.03
C LEU A 298 -2.56 -10.43 7.81
N PHE A 299 -2.38 -10.85 6.59
CA PHE A 299 -2.50 -12.25 6.14
C PHE A 299 -1.25 -12.65 5.37
N MET A 300 -1.07 -13.95 5.19
CA MET A 300 -0.05 -14.52 4.32
C MET A 300 -0.63 -15.64 3.46
N VAL A 301 -0.08 -15.81 2.26
CA VAL A 301 -0.50 -16.81 1.27
C VAL A 301 0.71 -17.35 0.52
N ASP A 302 0.62 -18.60 0.04
CA ASP A 302 1.64 -19.14 -0.86
C ASP A 302 1.70 -18.36 -2.20
N PRO A 303 2.88 -18.32 -2.87
CA PRO A 303 3.05 -17.50 -4.07
C PRO A 303 2.21 -17.97 -5.26
N GLU A 304 1.75 -19.22 -5.23
CA GLU A 304 0.88 -19.78 -6.27
C GLU A 304 -0.60 -19.52 -6.00
N GLY A 305 -0.94 -19.01 -4.80
CA GLY A 305 -2.32 -18.78 -4.40
C GLY A 305 -3.16 -20.04 -4.30
N LYS A 306 -2.54 -21.20 -4.01
CA LYS A 306 -3.22 -22.52 -3.96
C LYS A 306 -3.82 -22.82 -2.59
N LYS A 307 -3.42 -22.08 -1.57
CA LYS A 307 -3.83 -22.27 -0.18
C LYS A 307 -4.78 -21.16 0.28
N GLU A 308 -5.61 -21.47 1.27
CA GLU A 308 -6.35 -20.45 2.01
C GLU A 308 -5.36 -19.53 2.74
N PRO A 309 -5.67 -18.21 2.87
CA PRO A 309 -4.80 -17.28 3.58
C PRO A 309 -4.73 -17.60 5.06
N VAL A 310 -3.56 -17.41 5.64
CA VAL A 310 -3.33 -17.53 7.08
C VAL A 310 -3.33 -16.13 7.70
N ARG A 311 -4.17 -15.88 8.70
CA ARG A 311 -4.22 -14.62 9.45
C ARG A 311 -2.98 -14.52 10.35
N VAL A 312 -2.39 -13.31 10.39
CA VAL A 312 -1.16 -12.99 11.13
C VAL A 312 -1.46 -12.09 12.33
N THR A 313 -2.22 -11.00 12.14
CA THR A 313 -2.56 -10.04 13.21
C THR A 313 -4.00 -10.21 13.68
N TYR A 314 -4.29 -9.73 14.91
CA TYR A 314 -5.56 -9.94 15.60
C TYR A 314 -5.99 -8.72 16.41
N SER A 315 -5.68 -7.51 15.91
CA SER A 315 -6.05 -6.26 16.56
C SER A 315 -7.18 -5.58 15.79
N ASP A 316 -8.19 -5.07 16.49
CA ASP A 316 -9.21 -4.26 15.85
C ASP A 316 -8.62 -2.99 15.22
N GLY A 317 -9.16 -2.59 14.07
CA GLY A 317 -8.79 -1.40 13.34
C GLY A 317 -7.91 -1.68 12.13
N PHE A 318 -6.79 -0.98 12.01
CA PHE A 318 -5.93 -1.05 10.83
C PHE A 318 -4.57 -1.66 11.17
N ASP A 319 -4.28 -2.81 10.59
CA ASP A 319 -2.95 -3.38 10.41
C ASP A 319 -2.70 -3.56 8.90
N GLY A 320 -1.72 -2.86 8.34
CA GLY A 320 -1.46 -2.87 6.91
C GLY A 320 -0.03 -2.49 6.54
N LEU A 321 0.28 -2.53 5.23
CA LEU A 321 1.58 -2.19 4.68
C LEU A 321 2.72 -3.01 5.31
N PRO A 322 2.62 -4.36 5.32
CA PRO A 322 3.62 -5.22 5.94
C PRO A 322 4.89 -5.30 5.08
N VAL A 323 6.05 -5.06 5.68
CA VAL A 323 7.32 -5.15 4.98
C VAL A 323 8.33 -5.93 5.81
N PRO A 324 8.67 -7.17 5.42
CA PRO A 324 9.74 -7.94 6.04
C PRO A 324 11.10 -7.25 5.88
N SER A 325 11.97 -7.36 6.91
CA SER A 325 13.36 -6.94 6.77
C SER A 325 14.10 -7.73 5.68
N PRO A 326 15.19 -7.21 5.09
CA PRO A 326 15.93 -7.91 4.04
C PRO A 326 16.45 -9.30 4.44
N ASP A 327 16.71 -9.52 5.72
CA ASP A 327 17.11 -10.82 6.27
C ASP A 327 15.92 -11.72 6.68
N GLY A 328 14.69 -11.22 6.52
CA GLY A 328 13.45 -11.93 6.83
C GLY A 328 13.17 -12.18 8.32
N LYS A 329 13.93 -11.55 9.24
CA LYS A 329 13.80 -11.81 10.69
C LYS A 329 12.90 -10.81 11.42
N LEU A 330 12.61 -9.68 10.80
CA LEU A 330 11.74 -8.66 11.34
C LEU A 330 10.59 -8.38 10.38
N LEU A 331 9.47 -7.90 10.93
CA LEU A 331 8.35 -7.36 10.17
C LEU A 331 8.07 -5.94 10.66
N ALA A 332 8.08 -4.98 9.73
CA ALA A 332 7.55 -3.65 9.94
C ALA A 332 6.16 -3.55 9.32
N TRP A 333 5.24 -2.82 9.96
CA TRP A 333 3.91 -2.55 9.40
C TRP A 333 3.30 -1.28 10.00
N THR A 334 2.26 -0.78 9.37
CA THR A 334 1.48 0.34 9.90
C THR A 334 0.30 -0.21 10.71
N SER A 335 0.10 0.30 11.93
CA SER A 335 -0.96 -0.17 12.81
C SER A 335 -1.61 0.97 13.58
N SER A 336 -2.94 0.87 13.80
CA SER A 336 -3.70 1.75 14.70
C SER A 336 -3.85 1.19 16.12
N ARG A 337 -3.24 0.07 16.46
CA ARG A 337 -3.36 -0.66 17.75
C ARG A 337 -2.94 0.13 18.99
N SER A 338 -2.23 1.24 18.84
CA SER A 338 -1.82 2.09 19.98
C SER A 338 -2.88 3.09 20.43
N GLY A 339 -4.10 3.02 19.88
CA GLY A 339 -5.20 3.93 20.14
C GLY A 339 -5.22 5.16 19.22
N GLY A 340 -6.42 5.57 18.82
CA GLY A 340 -6.65 6.62 17.84
C GLY A 340 -6.75 6.08 16.41
N ALA A 341 -7.47 6.80 15.54
CA ALA A 341 -7.68 6.40 14.13
C ALA A 341 -6.43 6.54 13.25
N ALA A 342 -5.34 7.09 13.79
CA ALA A 342 -4.13 7.40 13.04
C ALA A 342 -3.09 6.29 13.19
N GLY A 343 -2.68 5.68 12.09
CA GLY A 343 -1.65 4.65 12.04
C GLY A 343 -0.27 5.15 12.46
N GLN A 344 0.53 4.25 13.03
CA GLN A 344 1.94 4.44 13.35
C GLN A 344 2.74 3.22 12.89
N LEU A 345 4.06 3.36 12.73
CA LEU A 345 4.92 2.23 12.41
C LEU A 345 5.13 1.34 13.64
N PHE A 346 5.01 0.05 13.42
CA PHE A 346 5.31 -1.02 14.36
C PHE A 346 6.39 -1.93 13.81
N LEU A 347 7.09 -2.61 14.71
CA LEU A 347 8.13 -3.57 14.42
C LEU A 347 8.01 -4.77 15.35
N ALA A 348 8.20 -5.97 14.81
CA ALA A 348 8.27 -7.20 15.57
C ALA A 348 9.38 -8.13 15.05
N GLN A 349 9.79 -9.08 15.89
CA GLN A 349 10.51 -10.26 15.42
C GLN A 349 9.52 -11.16 14.69
N TRP A 350 9.93 -11.60 13.50
CA TRP A 350 9.16 -12.50 12.64
C TRP A 350 9.59 -13.95 12.81
N ASN A 351 8.63 -14.84 13.00
CA ASN A 351 8.88 -16.27 13.08
C ASN A 351 8.65 -16.93 11.72
N HIS A 352 9.68 -16.92 10.90
CA HIS A 352 9.66 -17.48 9.54
C HIS A 352 9.28 -18.96 9.50
N GLU A 353 9.85 -19.78 10.40
CA GLU A 353 9.59 -21.23 10.43
C GLU A 353 8.12 -21.51 10.74
N LYS A 354 7.54 -20.75 11.67
CA LYS A 354 6.11 -20.90 12.01
C LYS A 354 5.20 -20.43 10.87
N ALA A 355 5.59 -19.38 10.16
CA ALA A 355 4.89 -18.93 8.96
C ALA A 355 4.87 -20.01 7.88
N LEU A 356 6.00 -20.64 7.60
CA LEU A 356 6.09 -21.76 6.64
C LEU A 356 5.26 -22.96 7.06
N GLU A 357 5.30 -23.32 8.33
CA GLU A 357 4.48 -24.40 8.90
C GLU A 357 2.99 -24.08 8.67
N ALA A 358 2.55 -22.87 9.00
CA ALA A 358 1.16 -22.46 8.89
C ALA A 358 0.66 -22.48 7.43
N ILE A 359 1.48 -22.03 6.48
CA ILE A 359 1.13 -22.07 5.05
C ILE A 359 1.07 -23.51 4.54
N ARG A 360 2.03 -24.36 4.93
CA ARG A 360 1.98 -25.78 4.54
C ARG A 360 0.72 -26.48 5.04
N ASN A 361 0.29 -26.17 6.26
CA ASN A 361 -0.88 -26.76 6.91
C ASN A 361 -2.20 -26.10 6.48
N ALA A 362 -2.16 -24.93 5.84
CA ALA A 362 -3.36 -24.26 5.35
C ALA A 362 -4.09 -25.17 4.33
N PRO A 363 -5.42 -25.23 4.37
CA PRO A 363 -6.18 -26.06 3.44
C PRO A 363 -6.04 -25.53 2.00
N PRO A 364 -6.27 -26.38 1.00
CA PRO A 364 -6.37 -25.93 -0.38
C PRO A 364 -7.45 -24.83 -0.52
N ARG A 365 -7.12 -23.77 -1.30
CA ARG A 365 -8.07 -22.70 -1.59
C ARG A 365 -9.30 -23.24 -2.32
N LYS A 366 -10.46 -22.88 -1.82
CA LYS A 366 -11.73 -23.14 -2.52
C LYS A 366 -11.97 -21.99 -3.49
N PRO A 367 -12.17 -22.26 -4.78
CA PRO A 367 -12.55 -21.19 -5.72
C PRO A 367 -13.82 -20.48 -5.22
N ASN A 368 -13.83 -19.16 -5.26
CA ASN A 368 -15.07 -18.42 -5.03
C ASN A 368 -16.06 -18.82 -6.12
N LYS A 369 -17.24 -19.25 -5.73
CA LYS A 369 -18.34 -19.43 -6.67
C LYS A 369 -18.70 -18.04 -7.20
N LYS A 370 -18.33 -17.77 -8.45
CA LYS A 370 -18.75 -16.56 -9.19
C LYS A 370 -20.26 -16.56 -9.36
#